data_d2195bd61e64cca05acdbc27b09f07c0
#
_entry.id   d2195bd61e64cca05acdbc27b09f07c0
#
_cell.length_a   1.000
_cell.length_b   1.000
_cell.length_c   1.000
_cell.angle_alpha   90.00
_cell.angle_beta   90.00
_cell.angle_gamma   90.00
#
_symmetry.space_group_name_H-M   'P 1'
#
loop_
_entity.id
_entity.type
_entity.pdbx_description
1 polymer ?
#
loop_
_entity_poly.entity_id
_entity_poly.type
_entity_poly.pdbx_seq_one_letter_code
_entity_poly.pdbx_strand_id
1 'polypeptide(L)'
;MKTLLLTFTLFLFTTAVYVSTPAVALDEGVSVVEFNASFNASNSVSWMDKLSDCKGERVDIGLSPAMQKEHKIVVVPTIIIFSEGEEVKRFQANIMMQLEATQDDIQEAVDEILMSSF
;
A
#
# COMPACT_ATOMS: atom_id res chain seq x y z
N MET A 1 -18.24 53.05 34.02
CA MET A 1 -18.92 51.91 33.39
C MET A 1 -17.99 51.18 32.47
N LYS A 2 -17.62 50.02 32.90
CA LYS A 2 -16.66 49.21 32.12
C LYS A 2 -17.43 48.32 31.21
N THR A 3 -17.34 48.54 29.93
CA THR A 3 -17.76 47.58 28.92
C THR A 3 -16.74 46.46 28.88
N LEU A 4 -17.14 45.32 29.33
CA LEU A 4 -16.38 44.11 29.17
C LEU A 4 -16.41 43.75 27.70
N LEU A 5 -15.33 44.03 26.99
CA LEU A 5 -15.17 43.54 25.63
C LEU A 5 -14.78 42.10 25.75
N LEU A 6 -15.77 41.21 25.64
CA LEU A 6 -15.53 39.81 25.45
C LEU A 6 -15.07 39.66 24.01
N THR A 7 -13.78 39.66 23.81
CA THR A 7 -13.22 39.23 22.55
C THR A 7 -13.39 37.73 22.47
N PHE A 8 -14.48 37.34 21.84
CA PHE A 8 -14.70 35.99 21.49
C PHE A 8 -13.73 35.65 20.35
N THR A 9 -12.59 35.10 20.72
CA THR A 9 -11.68 34.59 19.71
C THR A 9 -12.31 33.30 19.20
N LEU A 10 -12.97 33.41 18.08
CA LEU A 10 -13.48 32.24 17.39
C LEU A 10 -12.29 31.48 16.85
N PHE A 11 -11.86 30.47 17.59
CA PHE A 11 -10.94 29.47 17.06
C PHE A 11 -11.68 28.65 16.03
N LEU A 12 -11.52 29.05 14.78
CA LEU A 12 -11.86 28.17 13.68
C LEU A 12 -10.86 27.04 13.67
N PHE A 13 -11.23 25.97 14.34
CA PHE A 13 -10.58 24.68 14.07
C PHE A 13 -11.00 24.27 12.67
N THR A 14 -10.20 24.61 11.69
CA THR A 14 -10.25 23.88 10.43
C THR A 14 -9.72 22.50 10.74
N THR A 15 -10.61 21.60 11.06
CA THR A 15 -10.28 20.18 10.99
C THR A 15 -10.00 19.92 9.53
N ALA A 16 -8.73 19.88 9.19
CA ALA A 16 -8.32 19.31 7.93
C ALA A 16 -8.76 17.85 7.98
N VAL A 17 -9.83 17.55 7.27
CA VAL A 17 -10.23 16.17 7.05
C VAL A 17 -9.17 15.62 6.11
N TYR A 18 -8.14 15.04 6.69
CA TYR A 18 -7.28 14.17 5.95
C TYR A 18 -8.13 12.98 5.55
N VAL A 19 -8.55 12.93 4.30
CA VAL A 19 -8.98 11.67 3.73
C VAL A 19 -7.70 10.85 3.61
N SER A 20 -7.31 10.28 4.73
CA SER A 20 -6.28 9.27 4.70
C SER A 20 -6.87 8.09 3.96
N THR A 21 -6.33 7.79 2.79
CA THR A 21 -6.31 6.42 2.30
C THR A 21 -5.90 5.56 3.49
N PRO A 22 -6.67 4.50 3.82
CA PRO A 22 -6.32 3.69 4.98
C PRO A 22 -4.86 3.30 4.86
N ALA A 23 -4.07 3.70 5.85
CA ALA A 23 -2.68 3.35 5.91
C ALA A 23 -2.59 1.84 5.84
N VAL A 24 -1.92 1.33 4.81
CA VAL A 24 -1.64 -0.09 4.69
C VAL A 24 -0.75 -0.44 5.88
N ALA A 25 -1.28 -1.22 6.82
CA ALA A 25 -0.52 -1.66 7.98
C ALA A 25 0.47 -2.72 7.54
N LEU A 26 1.70 -2.29 7.22
CA LEU A 26 2.77 -3.17 6.75
C LEU A 26 3.64 -3.72 7.89
N ASP A 27 3.45 -3.23 9.10
CA ASP A 27 4.35 -3.41 10.24
C ASP A 27 4.14 -4.71 11.01
N GLU A 28 3.12 -5.51 10.69
CA GLU A 28 2.87 -6.80 11.35
C GLU A 28 2.66 -7.92 10.33
N GLY A 29 3.38 -9.03 10.53
CA GLY A 29 3.24 -10.24 9.75
C GLY A 29 3.67 -10.08 8.30
N VAL A 30 3.16 -10.94 7.44
CA VAL A 30 3.45 -10.92 6.01
C VAL A 30 2.34 -10.18 5.27
N SER A 31 2.73 -9.19 4.47
CA SER A 31 1.82 -8.41 3.63
C SER A 31 2.29 -8.48 2.18
N VAL A 32 1.36 -8.73 1.28
CA VAL A 32 1.58 -8.69 -0.17
C VAL A 32 0.85 -7.47 -0.70
N VAL A 33 1.58 -6.56 -1.32
CA VAL A 33 1.03 -5.29 -1.79
C VAL A 33 1.23 -5.16 -3.29
N GLU A 34 0.14 -4.97 -4.01
CA GLU A 34 0.18 -4.60 -5.43
C GLU A 34 0.16 -3.09 -5.56
N PHE A 35 1.21 -2.54 -6.15
CA PHE A 35 1.27 -1.14 -6.55
C PHE A 35 0.94 -1.04 -8.03
N ASN A 36 -0.13 -0.34 -8.35
CA ASN A 36 -0.54 -0.14 -9.74
C ASN A 36 -1.04 1.28 -9.93
N ALA A 37 -1.34 1.65 -11.15
CA ALA A 37 -1.91 2.94 -11.50
C ALA A 37 -3.26 2.74 -12.18
N SER A 38 -4.15 3.73 -12.07
CA SER A 38 -5.49 3.64 -12.66
C SER A 38 -5.48 3.43 -14.17
N PHE A 39 -4.51 4.01 -14.89
CA PHE A 39 -4.40 3.81 -16.34
C PHE A 39 -4.03 2.37 -16.72
N ASN A 40 -3.49 1.60 -15.78
CA ASN A 40 -3.09 0.20 -15.98
C ASN A 40 -3.97 -0.78 -15.18
N ALA A 41 -5.15 -0.35 -14.74
CA ALA A 41 -6.03 -1.14 -13.87
C ALA A 41 -6.44 -2.49 -14.49
N SER A 42 -6.55 -2.55 -15.82
CA SER A 42 -6.88 -3.79 -16.52
C SER A 42 -5.81 -4.90 -16.36
N ASN A 43 -4.60 -4.53 -16.00
CA ASN A 43 -3.50 -5.45 -15.74
C ASN A 43 -3.28 -5.73 -14.25
N SER A 44 -4.17 -5.25 -13.39
CA SER A 44 -4.15 -5.64 -11.98
C SER A 44 -4.41 -7.13 -11.83
N VAL A 45 -3.68 -7.76 -10.93
CA VAL A 45 -3.89 -9.19 -10.66
C VAL A 45 -5.24 -9.43 -10.01
N SER A 46 -5.90 -10.51 -10.37
CA SER A 46 -7.26 -10.84 -9.90
C SER A 46 -7.29 -11.68 -8.62
N TRP A 47 -6.13 -12.17 -8.18
CA TRP A 47 -6.02 -13.19 -7.15
C TRP A 47 -5.48 -12.70 -5.79
N MET A 48 -5.39 -11.39 -5.57
CA MET A 48 -4.86 -10.86 -4.30
C MET A 48 -5.64 -11.37 -3.08
N ASP A 49 -6.95 -11.51 -3.21
CA ASP A 49 -7.84 -12.00 -2.16
C ASP A 49 -7.78 -13.52 -1.96
N LYS A 50 -7.10 -14.24 -2.85
CA LYS A 50 -6.95 -15.70 -2.79
C LYS A 50 -5.65 -16.16 -2.14
N LEU A 51 -4.79 -15.23 -1.76
CA LEU A 51 -3.55 -15.54 -1.06
C LEU A 51 -3.85 -15.99 0.36
N SER A 52 -3.07 -16.97 0.85
CA SER A 52 -3.22 -17.52 2.21
C SER A 52 -2.08 -17.08 3.10
N ASP A 53 -2.38 -16.96 4.40
CA ASP A 53 -1.41 -16.71 5.47
C ASP A 53 -0.67 -15.37 5.33
N CYS A 54 -1.26 -14.42 4.65
CA CYS A 54 -0.75 -13.06 4.48
C CYS A 54 -1.90 -12.08 4.30
N LYS A 55 -1.59 -10.81 4.43
CA LYS A 55 -2.51 -9.73 4.06
C LYS A 55 -2.30 -9.41 2.58
N GLY A 56 -3.37 -9.25 1.83
CA GLY A 56 -3.32 -8.76 0.44
C GLY A 56 -3.86 -7.36 0.36
N GLU A 57 -3.08 -6.43 -0.16
CA GLU A 57 -3.44 -5.02 -0.28
C GLU A 57 -3.15 -4.49 -1.68
N ARG A 58 -3.92 -3.48 -2.09
CA ARG A 58 -3.70 -2.77 -3.35
C ARG A 58 -3.48 -1.30 -3.07
N VAL A 59 -2.49 -0.72 -3.72
CA VAL A 59 -2.18 0.70 -3.64
C VAL A 59 -2.20 1.30 -5.04
N ASP A 60 -3.01 2.33 -5.22
CA ASP A 60 -2.96 3.16 -6.42
C ASP A 60 -1.90 4.24 -6.19
N ILE A 61 -0.82 4.18 -6.96
CA ILE A 61 0.30 5.12 -6.82
C ILE A 61 -0.08 6.56 -7.18
N GLY A 62 -1.12 6.73 -7.99
CA GLY A 62 -1.64 8.06 -8.31
C GLY A 62 -2.33 8.72 -7.11
N LEU A 63 -2.95 7.91 -6.23
CA LEU A 63 -3.57 8.37 -5.00
C LEU A 63 -2.60 8.39 -3.82
N SER A 64 -1.49 7.68 -3.94
CA SER A 64 -0.50 7.54 -2.86
C SER A 64 0.92 7.79 -3.39
N PRO A 65 1.22 8.99 -3.87
CA PRO A 65 2.54 9.29 -4.44
C PRO A 65 3.67 9.19 -3.42
N ALA A 66 3.38 9.38 -2.14
CA ALA A 66 4.35 9.19 -1.07
C ALA A 66 4.79 7.74 -0.96
N MET A 67 3.87 6.79 -1.08
CA MET A 67 4.19 5.36 -1.07
C MET A 67 4.97 4.95 -2.32
N GLN A 68 4.62 5.51 -3.47
CA GLN A 68 5.38 5.29 -4.70
C GLN A 68 6.85 5.67 -4.52
N LYS A 69 7.09 6.83 -3.92
CA LYS A 69 8.45 7.34 -3.68
C LYS A 69 9.17 6.52 -2.63
N GLU A 70 8.51 6.25 -1.50
CA GLU A 70 9.08 5.48 -0.40
C GLU A 70 9.53 4.10 -0.83
N HIS A 71 8.70 3.40 -1.58
CA HIS A 71 8.98 2.04 -2.03
C HIS A 71 9.63 1.97 -3.43
N LYS A 72 9.95 3.12 -4.01
CA LYS A 72 10.65 3.23 -5.31
C LYS A 72 9.95 2.42 -6.40
N ILE A 73 8.66 2.67 -6.56
CA ILE A 73 7.86 2.02 -7.61
C ILE A 73 8.14 2.72 -8.94
N VAL A 74 8.79 2.03 -9.85
CA VAL A 74 9.19 2.56 -11.17
C VAL A 74 8.45 1.92 -12.33
N VAL A 75 7.87 0.75 -12.13
CA VAL A 75 7.03 0.04 -13.09
C VAL A 75 5.76 -0.42 -12.41
N VAL A 76 4.68 -0.56 -13.18
CA VAL A 76 3.39 -1.02 -12.67
C VAL A 76 2.85 -2.16 -13.55
N PRO A 77 2.20 -3.18 -12.94
CA PRO A 77 2.13 -3.39 -11.51
C PRO A 77 3.47 -3.87 -10.92
N THR A 78 3.72 -3.52 -9.68
CA THR A 78 4.79 -4.09 -8.87
C THR A 78 4.17 -4.71 -7.64
N ILE A 79 4.51 -5.96 -7.35
CA ILE A 79 4.11 -6.62 -6.13
C ILE A 79 5.31 -6.70 -5.19
N ILE A 80 5.13 -6.22 -3.98
CA ILE A 80 6.14 -6.30 -2.93
C ILE A 80 5.60 -7.14 -1.79
N ILE A 81 6.42 -8.07 -1.32
CA ILE A 81 6.13 -8.84 -0.11
C ILE A 81 6.92 -8.22 1.04
N PHE A 82 6.19 -7.82 2.07
CA PHE A 82 6.75 -7.28 3.30
C PHE A 82 6.62 -8.32 4.43
N SER A 83 7.64 -8.40 5.25
CA SER A 83 7.61 -9.17 6.49
C SER A 83 8.03 -8.26 7.63
N GLU A 84 7.16 -8.10 8.64
CA GLU A 84 7.38 -7.21 9.77
C GLU A 84 7.76 -5.78 9.34
N GLY A 85 7.11 -5.30 8.29
CA GLY A 85 7.31 -3.95 7.74
C GLY A 85 8.47 -3.78 6.80
N GLU A 86 9.28 -4.81 6.56
CA GLU A 86 10.43 -4.76 5.70
C GLU A 86 10.18 -5.46 4.36
N GLU A 87 10.64 -4.86 3.28
CA GLU A 87 10.57 -5.48 1.97
C GLU A 87 11.47 -6.72 1.92
N VAL A 88 10.90 -7.87 1.57
CA VAL A 88 11.63 -9.13 1.44
C VAL A 88 11.80 -9.51 -0.01
N LYS A 89 10.78 -9.33 -0.82
CA LYS A 89 10.81 -9.73 -2.23
C LYS A 89 9.94 -8.82 -3.07
N ARG A 90 10.37 -8.59 -4.30
CA ARG A 90 9.70 -7.72 -5.25
C ARG A 90 9.53 -8.43 -6.59
N PHE A 91 8.34 -8.29 -7.17
CA PHE A 91 8.01 -8.79 -8.51
C PHE A 91 7.57 -7.59 -9.34
N GLN A 92 8.28 -7.33 -10.42
CA GLN A 92 8.02 -6.18 -11.27
C GLN A 92 7.42 -6.63 -12.60
N ALA A 93 6.57 -5.77 -13.16
CA ALA A 93 5.97 -6.00 -14.46
C ALA A 93 7.02 -5.94 -15.59
N ASN A 94 6.67 -6.55 -16.70
CA ASN A 94 7.44 -6.45 -17.94
C ASN A 94 7.20 -5.10 -18.64
N ILE A 95 7.82 -4.90 -19.79
CA ILE A 95 7.70 -3.66 -20.58
C ILE A 95 6.29 -3.39 -21.08
N MET A 96 5.42 -4.38 -21.10
CA MET A 96 4.01 -4.25 -21.45
C MET A 96 3.12 -3.94 -20.25
N MET A 97 3.70 -3.62 -19.12
CA MET A 97 3.00 -3.36 -17.87
C MET A 97 2.11 -4.53 -17.41
N GLN A 98 2.60 -5.74 -17.64
CA GLN A 98 1.96 -6.97 -17.21
C GLN A 98 2.87 -7.75 -16.28
N LEU A 99 2.31 -8.23 -15.19
CA LEU A 99 3.04 -9.06 -14.24
C LEU A 99 3.11 -10.50 -14.77
N GLU A 100 4.32 -11.02 -14.90
CA GLU A 100 4.55 -12.42 -15.33
C GLU A 100 4.45 -13.40 -14.15
N ALA A 101 4.74 -12.92 -12.94
CA ALA A 101 4.61 -13.75 -11.74
C ALA A 101 3.15 -14.17 -11.54
N THR A 102 2.96 -15.44 -11.19
CA THR A 102 1.65 -16.03 -10.98
C THR A 102 1.25 -15.99 -9.51
N GLN A 103 -0.02 -16.30 -9.22
CA GLN A 103 -0.50 -16.48 -7.85
C GLN A 103 0.37 -17.50 -7.09
N ASP A 104 0.73 -18.60 -7.75
CA ASP A 104 1.54 -19.65 -7.14
C ASP A 104 2.95 -19.17 -6.82
N ASP A 105 3.56 -18.36 -7.69
CA ASP A 105 4.86 -17.76 -7.44
C ASP A 105 4.85 -16.88 -6.19
N ILE A 106 3.82 -16.06 -6.04
CA ILE A 106 3.67 -15.19 -4.88
C ILE A 106 3.38 -16.01 -3.62
N GLN A 107 2.48 -16.97 -3.69
CA GLN A 107 2.16 -17.83 -2.55
C GLN A 107 3.37 -18.61 -2.08
N GLU A 108 4.17 -19.16 -3.01
CA GLU A 108 5.40 -19.86 -2.69
C GLU A 108 6.39 -18.96 -1.95
N ALA A 109 6.54 -17.71 -2.39
CA ALA A 109 7.41 -16.74 -1.73
C ALA A 109 6.92 -16.41 -0.31
N VAL A 110 5.61 -16.28 -0.12
CA VAL A 110 4.99 -16.08 1.20
C VAL A 110 5.30 -17.27 2.12
N ASP A 111 5.10 -18.47 1.60
CA ASP A 111 5.32 -19.72 2.35
C ASP A 111 6.78 -19.86 2.77
N GLU A 112 7.72 -19.54 1.89
CA GLU A 112 9.16 -19.55 2.20
C GLU A 112 9.51 -18.56 3.32
N ILE A 113 8.93 -17.36 3.29
CA ILE A 113 9.14 -16.35 4.33
C ILE A 113 8.62 -16.84 5.68
N LEU A 114 7.42 -17.43 5.69
CA LEU A 114 6.82 -17.97 6.91
C LEU A 114 7.64 -19.12 7.47
N MET A 115 8.17 -19.99 6.60
CA MET A 115 9.02 -21.11 7.04
C MET A 115 10.35 -20.63 7.63
N SER A 116 10.92 -19.56 7.12
CA SER A 116 12.17 -19.00 7.61
C SER A 116 12.04 -18.26 8.94
N SER A 117 10.80 -17.97 9.36
CA SER A 117 10.49 -17.25 10.60
C SER A 117 10.40 -18.13 11.84
N PHE A 118 10.52 -19.43 11.69
CA PHE A 118 10.48 -20.40 12.79
C PHE A 118 11.86 -20.80 13.26
#